data_68b8e3058980080d58f83e5b9154c149
#
_entry.id   68b8e3058980080d58f83e5b9154c149
#
_cell.length_a   1.000
_cell.length_b   1.000
_cell.length_c   1.000
_cell.angle_alpha   90.00
_cell.angle_beta   90.00
_cell.angle_gamma   90.00
#
_symmetry.space_group_name_H-M   'P 1'
#
loop_
_entity.id
_entity.type
_entity.pdbx_description
1 polymer ?
#
loop_
_entity_poly.entity_id
_entity_poly.type
_entity_poly.pdbx_seq_one_letter_code
_entity_poly.pdbx_strand_id
1 'polypeptide(L)'
;MKEKANLSVGVDLGTSNLLIYVEGQGTLFNEPSIIAIDKATGNVVSVGYEAAKLDGKTHSKVEVARPLQGGVISDIQLIKEILLFTLDKIFLSNLQSINKLLIGIPSDITNTEKEAIIELGHELGIKNTEIEEEIKAGALGSGVDIFEALGHMVIDIGGGTTDFGILSLGEVVLSKSIKIAGDFFDQQIIDYVKTVHRLEIGNQTAERIKVELSSLTGPYPVDEDDKPLVAEAMGRDLVSGLPRQIIIKAEEVREVLLSCFDPIKSILLATLEETPPELAGDLVDSGILLTGGCSQIPGVKEYIAEIAQIPVYLSEVPITAVIDGCKKMLKMTNRHFYSEI
;
A
#
# COMPACT_ATOMS: atom_id res chain seq x y z
N MET A 1 0.80 -28.24 -31.56
CA MET A 1 0.01 -27.28 -30.75
C MET A 1 0.83 -27.05 -29.49
N LYS A 2 1.41 -25.87 -29.28
CA LYS A 2 2.02 -25.54 -27.97
C LYS A 2 0.86 -25.51 -26.95
N GLU A 3 0.97 -26.28 -25.85
CA GLU A 3 0.06 -26.15 -24.72
C GLU A 3 -0.04 -24.67 -24.39
N LYS A 4 -1.27 -24.15 -24.34
CA LYS A 4 -1.50 -22.81 -23.81
C LYS A 4 -1.04 -22.86 -22.36
N ALA A 5 -0.01 -22.11 -22.04
CA ALA A 5 0.39 -21.95 -20.66
C ALA A 5 -0.82 -21.38 -19.90
N ASN A 6 -1.28 -22.09 -18.88
CA ASN A 6 -2.47 -21.77 -18.10
C ASN A 6 -1.98 -21.09 -16.82
N LEU A 7 -1.54 -19.83 -16.94
CA LEU A 7 -0.87 -19.12 -15.85
C LEU A 7 -1.87 -18.38 -14.96
N SER A 8 -1.63 -18.44 -13.67
CA SER A 8 -2.34 -17.62 -12.68
C SER A 8 -1.47 -16.41 -12.31
N VAL A 9 -2.11 -15.24 -12.24
CA VAL A 9 -1.45 -13.97 -11.96
C VAL A 9 -2.11 -13.34 -10.74
N GLY A 10 -1.30 -12.93 -9.76
CA GLY A 10 -1.70 -12.08 -8.64
C GLY A 10 -1.26 -10.65 -8.88
N VAL A 11 -2.11 -9.72 -8.54
CA VAL A 11 -1.83 -8.27 -8.60
C VAL A 11 -2.17 -7.65 -7.26
N ASP A 12 -1.23 -6.95 -6.69
CA ASP A 12 -1.45 -6.00 -5.59
C ASP A 12 -1.47 -4.61 -6.21
N LEU A 13 -2.66 -4.02 -6.26
CA LEU A 13 -2.91 -2.72 -6.85
C LEU A 13 -2.80 -1.62 -5.78
N GLY A 14 -1.62 -1.53 -5.17
CA GLY A 14 -1.38 -0.57 -4.10
C GLY A 14 -1.24 0.88 -4.59
N THR A 15 -1.56 1.84 -3.72
CA THR A 15 -1.44 3.28 -4.00
C THR A 15 0.01 3.68 -4.28
N SER A 16 0.97 3.19 -3.48
CA SER A 16 2.39 3.50 -3.66
C SER A 16 3.07 2.62 -4.68
N ASN A 17 2.85 1.30 -4.62
CA ASN A 17 3.48 0.33 -5.50
C ASN A 17 2.45 -0.60 -6.14
N LEU A 18 2.71 -0.97 -7.38
CA LEU A 18 2.06 -2.05 -8.10
C LEU A 18 2.96 -3.28 -8.04
N LEU A 19 2.44 -4.40 -7.53
CA LEU A 19 3.17 -5.68 -7.52
C LEU A 19 2.43 -6.70 -8.39
N ILE A 20 3.18 -7.45 -9.20
CA ILE A 20 2.62 -8.52 -10.05
C ILE A 20 3.41 -9.81 -9.82
N TYR A 21 2.68 -10.82 -9.37
CA TYR A 21 3.15 -12.18 -9.22
C TYR A 21 2.66 -13.07 -10.37
N VAL A 22 3.52 -13.90 -10.89
CA VAL A 22 3.17 -14.91 -11.91
C VAL A 22 3.48 -16.29 -11.35
N GLU A 23 2.51 -17.19 -11.40
CA GLU A 23 2.65 -18.56 -10.90
C GLU A 23 3.82 -19.29 -11.57
N GLY A 24 4.68 -19.89 -10.74
CA GLY A 24 5.88 -20.58 -11.20
C GLY A 24 7.06 -19.68 -11.58
N GLN A 25 6.87 -18.35 -11.64
CA GLN A 25 7.93 -17.40 -12.02
C GLN A 25 8.30 -16.43 -10.90
N GLY A 26 7.41 -16.24 -9.90
CA GLY A 26 7.64 -15.32 -8.79
C GLY A 26 7.05 -13.93 -9.04
N THR A 27 7.43 -12.96 -8.19
CA THR A 27 7.05 -11.55 -8.36
C THR A 27 7.94 -10.92 -9.42
N LEU A 28 7.34 -10.58 -10.56
CA LEU A 28 8.05 -10.07 -11.74
C LEU A 28 8.00 -8.55 -11.86
N PHE A 29 7.12 -7.90 -11.12
CA PHE A 29 7.01 -6.45 -11.07
C PHE A 29 6.78 -6.00 -9.62
N ASN A 30 7.55 -5.02 -9.17
CA ASN A 30 7.40 -4.34 -7.88
C ASN A 30 7.98 -2.93 -8.06
N GLU A 31 7.14 -2.03 -8.53
CA GLU A 31 7.54 -0.68 -8.85
C GLU A 31 6.43 0.32 -8.46
N PRO A 32 6.75 1.62 -8.35
CA PRO A 32 5.76 2.64 -8.03
C PRO A 32 4.51 2.60 -8.93
N SER A 33 3.33 2.78 -8.34
CA SER A 33 2.04 2.91 -9.05
C SER A 33 1.92 4.28 -9.73
N ILE A 34 2.75 4.51 -10.75
CA ILE A 34 2.84 5.78 -11.46
C ILE A 34 3.00 5.54 -12.97
N ILE A 35 2.35 6.38 -13.75
CA ILE A 35 2.33 6.27 -15.21
C ILE A 35 2.68 7.63 -15.84
N ALA A 36 3.46 7.63 -16.90
CA ALA A 36 3.75 8.80 -17.73
C ALA A 36 3.10 8.63 -19.09
N ILE A 37 2.36 9.64 -19.53
CA ILE A 37 1.54 9.62 -20.74
C ILE A 37 1.92 10.81 -21.64
N ASP A 38 2.05 10.57 -22.94
CA ASP A 38 2.16 11.64 -23.95
C ASP A 38 0.81 12.32 -24.14
N LYS A 39 0.73 13.60 -23.82
CA LYS A 39 -0.53 14.38 -23.87
C LYS A 39 -1.13 14.53 -25.28
N ALA A 40 -0.31 14.42 -26.32
CA ALA A 40 -0.78 14.60 -27.69
C ALA A 40 -1.40 13.33 -28.25
N THR A 41 -0.88 12.17 -27.86
CA THR A 41 -1.29 10.87 -28.40
C THR A 41 -2.11 10.04 -27.43
N GLY A 42 -2.05 10.34 -26.12
CA GLY A 42 -2.62 9.50 -25.06
C GLY A 42 -1.84 8.21 -24.78
N ASN A 43 -0.71 7.99 -25.47
CA ASN A 43 0.04 6.76 -25.32
C ASN A 43 0.88 6.74 -24.03
N VAL A 44 0.99 5.58 -23.44
CA VAL A 44 1.88 5.33 -22.29
C VAL A 44 3.34 5.46 -22.72
N VAL A 45 4.08 6.34 -22.07
CA VAL A 45 5.51 6.55 -22.28
C VAL A 45 6.33 5.62 -21.39
N SER A 46 5.96 5.53 -20.11
CA SER A 46 6.62 4.67 -19.14
C SER A 46 5.73 4.45 -17.91
N VAL A 47 6.07 3.44 -17.12
CA VAL A 47 5.44 3.11 -15.83
C VAL A 47 6.51 2.87 -14.78
N GLY A 48 6.11 2.85 -13.50
CA GLY A 48 6.99 2.50 -12.39
C GLY A 48 8.13 3.49 -12.19
N TYR A 49 9.32 2.97 -11.91
CA TYR A 49 10.49 3.81 -11.65
C TYR A 49 10.85 4.76 -12.80
N GLU A 50 10.65 4.34 -14.05
CA GLU A 50 10.95 5.21 -15.20
C GLU A 50 9.95 6.39 -15.29
N ALA A 51 8.70 6.18 -14.96
CA ALA A 51 7.71 7.26 -14.85
C ALA A 51 8.00 8.16 -13.64
N ALA A 52 8.37 7.57 -12.50
CA ALA A 52 8.71 8.32 -11.29
C ALA A 52 9.89 9.29 -11.48
N LYS A 53 10.88 8.93 -12.31
CA LYS A 53 11.99 9.85 -12.66
C LYS A 53 11.53 11.14 -13.36
N LEU A 54 10.36 11.09 -13.98
CA LEU A 54 9.76 12.21 -14.72
C LEU A 54 8.89 13.09 -13.82
N ASP A 55 8.46 12.60 -12.66
CA ASP A 55 7.56 13.32 -11.76
C ASP A 55 8.17 14.64 -11.28
N GLY A 56 7.41 15.72 -11.41
CA GLY A 56 7.87 17.08 -11.11
C GLY A 56 8.92 17.65 -12.07
N LYS A 57 9.32 16.93 -13.14
CA LYS A 57 10.37 17.32 -14.08
C LYS A 57 9.90 17.37 -15.55
N THR A 58 8.61 17.08 -15.79
CA THR A 58 8.05 17.03 -17.15
C THR A 58 7.82 18.41 -17.73
N HIS A 59 7.96 18.50 -19.06
CA HIS A 59 7.47 19.62 -19.85
C HIS A 59 6.02 19.37 -20.30
N SER A 60 5.42 20.34 -20.98
CA SER A 60 4.00 20.35 -21.37
C SER A 60 3.50 19.16 -22.21
N LYS A 61 4.40 18.31 -22.73
CA LYS A 61 4.04 17.18 -23.61
C LYS A 61 3.82 15.86 -22.86
N VAL A 62 4.36 15.70 -21.66
CA VAL A 62 4.23 14.48 -20.87
C VAL A 62 3.51 14.81 -19.57
N GLU A 63 2.52 14.01 -19.24
CA GLU A 63 1.83 14.02 -17.96
C GLU A 63 2.25 12.81 -17.14
N VAL A 64 2.50 13.04 -15.87
CA VAL A 64 2.73 11.97 -14.90
C VAL A 64 1.53 11.91 -13.97
N ALA A 65 0.95 10.73 -13.84
CA ALA A 65 -0.26 10.51 -13.06
C ALA A 65 -0.12 9.27 -12.16
N ARG A 66 -0.87 9.28 -11.06
CA ARG A 66 -1.05 8.14 -10.16
C ARG A 66 -2.47 7.62 -10.33
N PRO A 67 -2.65 6.36 -10.75
CA PRO A 67 -3.99 5.76 -10.94
C PRO A 67 -4.79 5.67 -9.65
N LEU A 68 -4.09 5.48 -8.52
CA LEU A 68 -4.67 5.51 -7.18
C LEU A 68 -4.07 6.67 -6.38
N GLN A 69 -4.93 7.34 -5.61
CA GLN A 69 -4.55 8.39 -4.68
C GLN A 69 -5.34 8.24 -3.38
N GLY A 70 -4.64 8.14 -2.26
CA GLY A 70 -5.29 7.94 -0.96
C GLY A 70 -6.19 6.70 -0.93
N GLY A 71 -5.78 5.59 -1.56
CA GLY A 71 -6.57 4.35 -1.63
C GLY A 71 -7.79 4.39 -2.55
N VAL A 72 -8.02 5.49 -3.26
CA VAL A 72 -9.16 5.65 -4.17
C VAL A 72 -8.70 5.53 -5.61
N ILE A 73 -9.51 4.87 -6.42
CA ILE A 73 -9.34 4.87 -7.87
C ILE A 73 -9.60 6.30 -8.39
N SER A 74 -8.52 7.00 -8.75
CA SER A 74 -8.65 8.34 -9.34
C SER A 74 -9.12 8.26 -10.78
N ASP A 75 -8.69 7.23 -11.51
CA ASP A 75 -9.05 7.01 -12.90
C ASP A 75 -8.87 5.51 -13.25
N ILE A 76 -9.98 4.83 -13.52
CA ILE A 76 -9.99 3.41 -13.91
C ILE A 76 -9.28 3.17 -15.24
N GLN A 77 -9.31 4.15 -16.13
CA GLN A 77 -8.61 4.05 -17.41
C GLN A 77 -7.10 4.05 -17.23
N LEU A 78 -6.58 4.83 -16.27
CA LEU A 78 -5.15 4.81 -15.93
C LEU A 78 -4.74 3.47 -15.31
N ILE A 79 -5.60 2.84 -14.50
CA ILE A 79 -5.36 1.48 -13.98
C ILE A 79 -5.27 0.49 -15.15
N LYS A 80 -6.18 0.56 -16.09
CA LYS A 80 -6.14 -0.28 -17.29
C LYS A 80 -4.85 -0.11 -18.06
N GLU A 81 -4.45 1.13 -18.32
CA GLU A 81 -3.23 1.43 -19.08
C GLU A 81 -1.97 0.93 -18.37
N ILE A 82 -1.84 1.12 -17.04
CA ILE A 82 -0.68 0.65 -16.30
C ILE A 82 -0.62 -0.88 -16.24
N LEU A 83 -1.77 -1.54 -16.04
CA LEU A 83 -1.84 -3.00 -16.04
C LEU A 83 -1.56 -3.57 -17.44
N LEU A 84 -2.19 -3.03 -18.48
CA LEU A 84 -1.98 -3.46 -19.85
C LEU A 84 -0.50 -3.34 -20.24
N PHE A 85 0.10 -2.16 -20.02
CA PHE A 85 1.51 -1.92 -20.35
C PHE A 85 2.44 -2.88 -19.60
N THR A 86 2.17 -3.10 -18.30
CA THR A 86 3.04 -3.95 -17.47
C THR A 86 2.87 -5.43 -17.82
N LEU A 87 1.63 -5.90 -17.98
CA LEU A 87 1.36 -7.31 -18.36
C LEU A 87 1.86 -7.60 -19.77
N ASP A 88 1.68 -6.68 -20.73
CA ASP A 88 2.23 -6.84 -22.09
C ASP A 88 3.76 -6.99 -22.07
N LYS A 89 4.43 -6.22 -21.25
CA LYS A 89 5.89 -6.32 -21.07
C LYS A 89 6.30 -7.67 -20.44
N ILE A 90 5.57 -8.16 -19.45
CA ILE A 90 5.84 -9.44 -18.77
C ILE A 90 5.57 -10.61 -19.71
N PHE A 91 4.43 -10.61 -20.40
CA PHE A 91 3.96 -11.73 -21.22
C PHE A 91 4.30 -11.62 -22.71
N LEU A 92 5.12 -10.62 -23.10
CA LEU A 92 5.51 -10.35 -24.48
C LEU A 92 4.29 -10.31 -25.42
N SER A 93 3.27 -9.58 -25.03
CA SER A 93 1.98 -9.39 -25.71
C SER A 93 1.13 -10.69 -25.86
N ASN A 94 1.41 -11.71 -25.04
CA ASN A 94 0.65 -12.96 -25.02
C ASN A 94 -0.26 -13.07 -23.78
N LEU A 95 -1.14 -12.09 -23.56
CA LEU A 95 -2.06 -12.05 -22.42
C LEU A 95 -3.03 -13.24 -22.40
N GLN A 96 -3.29 -13.89 -23.54
CA GLN A 96 -4.12 -15.10 -23.64
C GLN A 96 -3.53 -16.31 -22.90
N SER A 97 -2.28 -16.25 -22.44
CA SER A 97 -1.68 -17.27 -21.58
C SER A 97 -2.16 -17.15 -20.11
N ILE A 98 -2.75 -16.02 -19.73
CA ILE A 98 -3.29 -15.80 -18.38
C ILE A 98 -4.68 -16.44 -18.32
N ASN A 99 -4.84 -17.39 -17.41
CA ASN A 99 -6.11 -18.07 -17.17
C ASN A 99 -6.88 -17.47 -16.00
N LYS A 100 -6.16 -17.07 -14.95
CA LYS A 100 -6.74 -16.50 -13.73
C LYS A 100 -5.95 -15.25 -13.32
N LEU A 101 -6.70 -14.19 -13.00
CA LEU A 101 -6.19 -12.95 -12.46
C LEU A 101 -6.84 -12.71 -11.09
N LEU A 102 -6.05 -12.60 -10.04
CA LEU A 102 -6.49 -12.23 -8.69
C LEU A 102 -5.93 -10.86 -8.35
N ILE A 103 -6.79 -9.90 -8.03
CA ILE A 103 -6.42 -8.53 -7.73
C ILE A 103 -6.74 -8.22 -6.26
N GLY A 104 -5.72 -7.83 -5.48
CA GLY A 104 -5.89 -7.25 -4.15
C GLY A 104 -6.45 -5.83 -4.26
N ILE A 105 -7.44 -5.54 -3.43
CA ILE A 105 -8.13 -4.24 -3.40
C ILE A 105 -8.31 -3.76 -1.96
N PRO A 106 -8.29 -2.45 -1.68
CA PRO A 106 -8.62 -1.89 -0.36
C PRO A 106 -10.03 -2.27 0.11
N SER A 107 -10.22 -2.31 1.42
CA SER A 107 -11.50 -2.76 2.03
C SER A 107 -12.67 -1.80 1.78
N ASP A 108 -12.42 -0.50 1.59
CA ASP A 108 -13.45 0.54 1.42
C ASP A 108 -13.87 0.80 -0.03
N ILE A 109 -13.39 0.00 -0.97
CA ILE A 109 -13.72 0.13 -2.39
C ILE A 109 -15.21 -0.14 -2.65
N THR A 110 -15.85 0.71 -3.43
CA THR A 110 -17.28 0.61 -3.75
C THR A 110 -17.60 -0.58 -4.66
N ASN A 111 -18.84 -1.05 -4.64
CA ASN A 111 -19.28 -2.13 -5.54
C ASN A 111 -19.11 -1.77 -7.02
N THR A 112 -19.33 -0.50 -7.39
CA THR A 112 -19.11 -0.02 -8.76
C THR A 112 -17.64 -0.10 -9.17
N GLU A 113 -16.72 0.24 -8.27
CA GLU A 113 -15.28 0.11 -8.52
C GLU A 113 -14.86 -1.36 -8.60
N LYS A 114 -15.42 -2.24 -7.73
CA LYS A 114 -15.19 -3.69 -7.81
C LYS A 114 -15.62 -4.26 -9.18
N GLU A 115 -16.82 -3.90 -9.64
CA GLU A 115 -17.32 -4.31 -10.97
C GLU A 115 -16.41 -3.76 -12.09
N ALA A 116 -15.95 -2.52 -12.00
CA ALA A 116 -15.06 -1.92 -12.99
C ALA A 116 -13.70 -2.63 -13.08
N ILE A 117 -13.13 -3.08 -11.95
CA ILE A 117 -11.89 -3.85 -11.92
C ILE A 117 -12.08 -5.24 -12.54
N ILE A 118 -13.22 -5.92 -12.28
CA ILE A 118 -13.54 -7.21 -12.91
C ILE A 118 -13.71 -7.05 -14.42
N GLU A 119 -14.44 -6.01 -14.86
CA GLU A 119 -14.65 -5.72 -16.29
C GLU A 119 -13.32 -5.40 -16.99
N LEU A 120 -12.42 -4.68 -16.31
CA LEU A 120 -11.08 -4.42 -16.83
C LEU A 120 -10.32 -5.72 -17.12
N GLY A 121 -10.42 -6.74 -16.27
CA GLY A 121 -9.83 -8.04 -16.54
C GLY A 121 -10.40 -8.69 -17.80
N HIS A 122 -11.72 -8.56 -18.03
CA HIS A 122 -12.37 -9.03 -19.25
C HIS A 122 -11.90 -8.27 -20.49
N GLU A 123 -11.74 -6.96 -20.39
CA GLU A 123 -11.21 -6.13 -21.49
C GLU A 123 -9.75 -6.47 -21.83
N LEU A 124 -8.96 -6.93 -20.86
CA LEU A 124 -7.61 -7.49 -21.08
C LEU A 124 -7.64 -8.88 -21.71
N GLY A 125 -8.84 -9.47 -21.91
CA GLY A 125 -9.04 -10.82 -22.48
C GLY A 125 -8.90 -11.94 -21.46
N ILE A 126 -8.86 -11.63 -20.15
CA ILE A 126 -8.72 -12.59 -19.06
C ILE A 126 -10.12 -12.91 -18.54
N LYS A 127 -10.57 -14.16 -18.70
CA LYS A 127 -11.95 -14.56 -18.41
C LYS A 127 -12.23 -14.77 -16.91
N ASN A 128 -11.23 -15.17 -16.17
CA ASN A 128 -11.37 -15.51 -14.75
C ASN A 128 -10.61 -14.45 -13.93
N THR A 129 -11.29 -13.34 -13.67
CA THR A 129 -10.80 -12.23 -12.85
C THR A 129 -11.53 -12.24 -11.53
N GLU A 130 -10.81 -12.36 -10.45
CA GLU A 130 -11.29 -12.34 -9.07
C GLU A 130 -10.65 -11.19 -8.33
N ILE A 131 -11.33 -10.70 -7.32
CA ILE A 131 -10.84 -9.66 -6.41
C ILE A 131 -10.84 -10.19 -4.98
N GLU A 132 -9.90 -9.72 -4.17
CA GLU A 132 -9.83 -10.06 -2.75
C GLU A 132 -9.41 -8.84 -1.94
N GLU A 133 -9.84 -8.74 -0.69
CA GLU A 133 -9.47 -7.64 0.19
C GLU A 133 -8.00 -7.73 0.61
N GLU A 134 -7.28 -6.60 0.55
CA GLU A 134 -5.87 -6.49 0.93
C GLU A 134 -5.61 -6.98 2.36
N ILE A 135 -6.51 -6.67 3.30
CA ILE A 135 -6.42 -7.13 4.70
C ILE A 135 -6.38 -8.65 4.79
N LYS A 136 -7.28 -9.33 4.07
CA LYS A 136 -7.34 -10.80 4.06
C LYS A 136 -6.11 -11.40 3.38
N ALA A 137 -5.72 -10.85 2.24
CA ALA A 137 -4.50 -11.24 1.55
C ALA A 137 -3.27 -10.98 2.41
N GLY A 138 -3.15 -9.80 3.02
CA GLY A 138 -2.03 -9.41 3.89
C GLY A 138 -1.86 -10.30 5.11
N ALA A 139 -2.97 -10.66 5.78
CA ALA A 139 -2.97 -11.63 6.88
C ALA A 139 -2.41 -12.99 6.45
N LEU A 140 -2.96 -13.53 5.37
CA LEU A 140 -2.54 -14.82 4.83
C LEU A 140 -1.07 -14.77 4.36
N GLY A 141 -0.68 -13.70 3.67
CA GLY A 141 0.69 -13.48 3.20
C GLY A 141 1.69 -13.44 4.33
N SER A 142 1.34 -12.80 5.43
CA SER A 142 2.14 -12.72 6.67
C SER A 142 2.18 -14.04 7.48
N GLY A 143 1.46 -15.08 7.04
CA GLY A 143 1.50 -16.40 7.67
C GLY A 143 0.45 -16.65 8.74
N VAL A 144 -0.54 -15.76 8.90
CA VAL A 144 -1.69 -16.00 9.78
C VAL A 144 -2.60 -17.05 9.14
N ASP A 145 -3.01 -18.04 9.92
CA ASP A 145 -4.05 -18.98 9.49
C ASP A 145 -5.43 -18.35 9.76
N ILE A 146 -5.96 -17.70 8.73
CA ILE A 146 -7.24 -17.01 8.81
C ILE A 146 -8.44 -17.95 8.82
N PHE A 147 -8.26 -19.25 8.55
CA PHE A 147 -9.35 -20.23 8.44
C PHE A 147 -9.74 -20.86 9.79
N GLU A 148 -8.92 -20.66 10.81
CA GLU A 148 -9.27 -21.08 12.15
C GLU A 148 -10.48 -20.32 12.71
N ALA A 149 -11.22 -20.94 13.64
CA ALA A 149 -12.33 -20.33 14.36
C ALA A 149 -11.80 -19.44 15.50
N LEU A 150 -10.88 -18.53 15.18
CA LEU A 150 -10.26 -17.56 16.06
C LEU A 150 -10.33 -16.16 15.45
N GLY A 151 -10.47 -15.15 16.30
CA GLY A 151 -10.40 -13.76 15.88
C GLY A 151 -8.96 -13.33 15.64
N HIS A 152 -8.69 -12.74 14.47
CA HIS A 152 -7.41 -12.11 14.15
C HIS A 152 -7.63 -10.66 13.76
N MET A 153 -6.89 -9.73 14.37
CA MET A 153 -6.90 -8.34 13.95
C MET A 153 -5.70 -8.04 13.06
N VAL A 154 -5.95 -7.37 11.94
CA VAL A 154 -4.93 -6.90 11.02
C VAL A 154 -5.05 -5.39 10.86
N ILE A 155 -3.93 -4.70 10.87
CA ILE A 155 -3.84 -3.29 10.51
C ILE A 155 -2.82 -3.19 9.37
N ASP A 156 -3.29 -2.77 8.21
CA ASP A 156 -2.44 -2.47 7.06
C ASP A 156 -2.24 -0.95 6.96
N ILE A 157 -1.00 -0.49 7.17
CA ILE A 157 -0.64 0.93 7.01
C ILE A 157 0.11 1.06 5.70
N GLY A 158 -0.65 1.27 4.63
CA GLY A 158 -0.16 1.32 3.27
C GLY A 158 0.37 2.69 2.83
N GLY A 159 0.28 2.94 1.52
CA GLY A 159 0.60 4.24 0.93
C GLY A 159 -0.57 5.21 0.98
N GLY A 160 -1.77 4.77 0.63
CA GLY A 160 -2.96 5.61 0.53
C GLY A 160 -3.92 5.48 1.70
N THR A 161 -4.06 4.28 2.25
CA THR A 161 -5.01 3.95 3.32
C THR A 161 -4.32 3.30 4.50
N THR A 162 -4.96 3.42 5.66
CA THR A 162 -4.77 2.53 6.80
C THR A 162 -6.05 1.75 6.98
N ASP A 163 -5.95 0.44 6.79
CA ASP A 163 -7.06 -0.49 6.83
C ASP A 163 -6.99 -1.34 8.10
N PHE A 164 -8.15 -1.51 8.74
CA PHE A 164 -8.32 -2.30 9.97
C PHE A 164 -9.29 -3.42 9.67
N GLY A 165 -8.96 -4.65 10.00
CA GLY A 165 -9.84 -5.79 9.80
C GLY A 165 -9.81 -6.77 10.94
N ILE A 166 -11.00 -7.30 11.27
CA ILE A 166 -11.17 -8.48 12.11
C ILE A 166 -11.52 -9.64 11.20
N LEU A 167 -10.70 -10.68 11.24
CA LEU A 167 -10.83 -11.89 10.42
C LEU A 167 -11.19 -13.08 11.30
N SER A 168 -12.06 -13.96 10.81
CA SER A 168 -12.32 -15.27 11.41
C SER A 168 -12.92 -16.19 10.36
N LEU A 169 -12.60 -17.49 10.42
CA LEU A 169 -13.14 -18.52 9.50
C LEU A 169 -12.97 -18.16 8.01
N GLY A 170 -11.87 -17.50 7.67
CA GLY A 170 -11.56 -17.11 6.29
C GLY A 170 -12.29 -15.88 5.77
N GLU A 171 -13.09 -15.19 6.60
CA GLU A 171 -13.89 -14.04 6.19
C GLU A 171 -13.55 -12.78 7.01
N VAL A 172 -13.80 -11.61 6.42
CA VAL A 172 -13.69 -10.32 7.09
C VAL A 172 -15.00 -10.06 7.86
N VAL A 173 -14.94 -10.12 9.19
CA VAL A 173 -16.09 -9.92 10.07
C VAL A 173 -16.39 -8.43 10.26
N LEU A 174 -15.35 -7.62 10.38
CA LEU A 174 -15.44 -6.17 10.53
C LEU A 174 -14.26 -5.55 9.81
N SER A 175 -14.50 -4.51 9.03
CA SER A 175 -13.43 -3.68 8.45
C SER A 175 -13.73 -2.20 8.59
N LYS A 176 -12.66 -1.42 8.75
CA LYS A 176 -12.68 0.04 8.69
C LYS A 176 -11.46 0.50 7.92
N SER A 177 -11.60 1.61 7.20
CA SER A 177 -10.53 2.23 6.45
C SER A 177 -10.47 3.73 6.72
N ILE A 178 -9.26 4.28 6.66
CA ILE A 178 -9.04 5.72 6.72
C ILE A 178 -7.96 6.13 5.72
N LYS A 179 -8.17 7.26 5.03
CA LYS A 179 -7.24 7.81 4.02
C LYS A 179 -6.10 8.61 4.67
N ILE A 180 -5.48 8.02 5.68
CA ILE A 180 -4.32 8.55 6.40
C ILE A 180 -3.28 7.46 6.42
N ALA A 181 -2.25 7.62 5.58
CA ALA A 181 -1.17 6.67 5.38
C ALA A 181 0.04 7.39 4.75
N GLY A 182 0.90 6.70 4.04
CA GLY A 182 2.17 7.21 3.54
C GLY A 182 2.07 8.52 2.75
N ASP A 183 1.14 8.63 1.81
CA ASP A 183 0.95 9.82 0.98
C ASP A 183 0.48 11.02 1.82
N PHE A 184 -0.38 10.76 2.81
CA PHE A 184 -0.82 11.80 3.75
C PHE A 184 0.34 12.27 4.63
N PHE A 185 1.18 11.35 5.11
CA PHE A 185 2.37 11.71 5.90
C PHE A 185 3.32 12.58 5.09
N ASP A 186 3.56 12.24 3.82
CA ASP A 186 4.39 13.04 2.91
C ASP A 186 3.81 14.45 2.72
N GLN A 187 2.50 14.56 2.54
CA GLN A 187 1.84 15.85 2.40
C GLN A 187 1.96 16.70 3.67
N GLN A 188 1.81 16.09 4.85
CA GLN A 188 1.99 16.80 6.12
C GLN A 188 3.44 17.28 6.33
N ILE A 189 4.42 16.50 5.90
CA ILE A 189 5.83 16.93 5.89
C ILE A 189 6.04 18.11 4.93
N ILE A 190 5.46 18.07 3.73
CA ILE A 190 5.50 19.20 2.78
C ILE A 190 4.92 20.46 3.41
N ASP A 191 3.74 20.35 4.02
CA ASP A 191 3.03 21.48 4.63
C ASP A 191 3.78 22.03 5.85
N TYR A 192 4.41 21.18 6.65
CA TYR A 192 5.27 21.57 7.74
C TYR A 192 6.49 22.37 7.23
N VAL A 193 7.22 21.83 6.26
CA VAL A 193 8.40 22.48 5.67
C VAL A 193 8.00 23.82 5.03
N LYS A 194 6.88 23.87 4.35
CA LYS A 194 6.34 25.09 3.77
C LYS A 194 5.99 26.14 4.82
N THR A 195 5.39 25.73 5.92
CA THR A 195 4.90 26.64 6.95
C THR A 195 6.03 27.13 7.87
N VAL A 196 6.85 26.21 8.37
CA VAL A 196 7.89 26.50 9.35
C VAL A 196 9.14 27.03 8.68
N HIS A 197 9.62 26.36 7.63
CA HIS A 197 10.87 26.69 6.97
C HIS A 197 10.71 27.63 5.76
N ARG A 198 9.49 27.97 5.35
CA ARG A 198 9.20 28.78 4.15
C ARG A 198 9.86 28.24 2.89
N LEU A 199 9.93 26.92 2.77
CA LEU A 199 10.52 26.23 1.63
C LEU A 199 9.47 25.33 0.97
N GLU A 200 9.35 25.41 -0.35
CA GLU A 200 8.53 24.51 -1.15
C GLU A 200 9.38 23.33 -1.62
N ILE A 201 9.01 22.12 -1.19
CA ILE A 201 9.64 20.85 -1.59
C ILE A 201 8.64 19.99 -2.36
N GLY A 202 9.15 19.03 -3.15
CA GLY A 202 8.31 18.06 -3.88
C GLY A 202 8.10 16.75 -3.11
N ASN A 203 7.15 15.93 -3.61
CA ASN A 203 6.77 14.66 -3.00
C ASN A 203 7.96 13.72 -2.79
N GLN A 204 8.86 13.57 -3.78
CA GLN A 204 10.04 12.70 -3.66
C GLN A 204 10.96 13.12 -2.51
N THR A 205 11.09 14.43 -2.25
CA THR A 205 11.87 14.94 -1.14
C THR A 205 11.19 14.63 0.19
N ALA A 206 9.87 14.79 0.28
CA ALA A 206 9.11 14.49 1.49
C ALA A 206 9.13 13.00 1.81
N GLU A 207 8.91 12.13 0.83
CA GLU A 207 8.99 10.67 1.00
C GLU A 207 10.38 10.24 1.49
N ARG A 208 11.46 10.79 0.91
CA ARG A 208 12.81 10.52 1.38
C ARG A 208 13.01 10.97 2.83
N ILE A 209 12.57 12.17 3.20
CA ILE A 209 12.64 12.67 4.59
C ILE A 209 11.85 11.74 5.52
N LYS A 210 10.64 11.33 5.14
CA LYS A 210 9.85 10.35 5.88
C LYS A 210 10.64 9.06 6.11
N VAL A 211 11.18 8.46 5.06
CA VAL A 211 11.89 7.18 5.15
C VAL A 211 13.16 7.29 6.01
N GLU A 212 13.91 8.39 5.89
CA GLU A 212 15.19 8.57 6.59
C GLU A 212 15.03 8.96 8.07
N LEU A 213 14.02 9.79 8.40
CA LEU A 213 13.93 10.43 9.72
C LEU A 213 12.76 9.97 10.59
N SER A 214 11.82 9.17 10.04
CA SER A 214 10.63 8.80 10.80
C SER A 214 10.96 7.94 12.01
N SER A 215 10.35 8.30 13.12
CA SER A 215 10.16 7.44 14.29
C SER A 215 8.97 7.98 15.08
N LEU A 216 8.05 7.11 15.49
CA LEU A 216 6.84 7.54 16.21
C LEU A 216 7.09 7.60 17.73
N THR A 217 7.71 6.55 18.27
CA THR A 217 8.11 6.46 19.69
C THR A 217 9.54 5.90 19.80
N GLY A 218 10.10 5.93 21.01
CA GLY A 218 11.46 5.42 21.25
C GLY A 218 12.58 6.35 20.76
N PRO A 219 13.79 5.84 20.52
CA PRO A 219 14.92 6.66 20.09
C PRO A 219 14.72 7.20 18.67
N TYR A 220 15.33 8.34 18.40
CA TYR A 220 15.43 8.85 17.03
C TYR A 220 16.39 8.00 16.19
N PRO A 221 16.20 7.95 14.86
CA PRO A 221 17.23 7.39 13.98
C PRO A 221 18.57 8.09 14.19
N VAL A 222 19.66 7.33 14.24
CA VAL A 222 21.02 7.84 14.47
C VAL A 222 21.94 7.43 13.33
N ASP A 223 23.01 8.21 13.16
CA ASP A 223 24.09 7.90 12.24
C ASP A 223 25.12 6.90 12.87
N GLU A 224 26.21 6.65 12.16
CA GLU A 224 27.29 5.76 12.60
C GLU A 224 28.01 6.24 13.88
N ASP A 225 27.87 7.53 14.23
CA ASP A 225 28.45 8.17 15.43
C ASP A 225 27.44 8.31 16.58
N ASP A 226 26.28 7.63 16.53
CA ASP A 226 25.15 7.73 17.48
C ASP A 226 24.56 9.16 17.59
N LYS A 227 24.67 9.98 16.54
CA LYS A 227 24.04 11.30 16.48
C LYS A 227 22.69 11.21 15.79
N PRO A 228 21.66 11.95 16.24
CA PRO A 228 20.38 12.01 15.55
C PRO A 228 20.53 12.33 14.06
N LEU A 229 19.92 11.52 13.21
CA LEU A 229 19.93 11.75 11.77
C LEU A 229 19.25 13.08 11.42
N VAL A 230 19.77 13.71 10.39
CA VAL A 230 19.18 14.89 9.77
C VAL A 230 19.13 14.68 8.26
N ALA A 231 18.10 15.24 7.61
CA ALA A 231 17.97 15.18 6.16
C ALA A 231 18.15 16.58 5.55
N GLU A 232 18.91 16.65 4.46
CA GLU A 232 18.96 17.85 3.65
C GLU A 232 17.73 17.94 2.75
N ALA A 233 17.03 19.06 2.76
CA ALA A 233 15.92 19.36 1.87
C ALA A 233 16.26 20.54 0.97
N MET A 234 16.15 20.34 -0.33
CA MET A 234 16.33 21.37 -1.34
C MET A 234 15.00 21.72 -1.97
N GLY A 235 14.75 23.01 -2.16
CA GLY A 235 13.50 23.48 -2.72
C GLY A 235 13.54 24.94 -3.10
N ARG A 236 12.35 25.50 -3.35
CA ARG A 236 12.20 26.92 -3.65
C ARG A 236 11.84 27.71 -2.40
N ASP A 237 12.64 28.68 -2.05
CA ASP A 237 12.35 29.63 -0.97
C ASP A 237 11.11 30.46 -1.31
N LEU A 238 10.12 30.47 -0.42
CA LEU A 238 8.85 31.16 -0.68
C LEU A 238 8.92 32.69 -0.53
N VAL A 239 10.01 33.22 0.05
CA VAL A 239 10.20 34.66 0.22
C VAL A 239 10.97 35.25 -0.94
N SER A 240 12.10 34.63 -1.30
CA SER A 240 13.00 35.11 -2.35
C SER A 240 12.71 34.54 -3.74
N GLY A 241 11.98 33.40 -3.81
CA GLY A 241 11.78 32.64 -5.04
C GLY A 241 12.99 31.84 -5.52
N LEU A 242 14.13 31.92 -4.81
CA LEU A 242 15.38 31.29 -5.20
C LEU A 242 15.52 29.86 -4.66
N PRO A 243 16.33 29.00 -5.30
CA PRO A 243 16.72 27.72 -4.73
C PRO A 243 17.36 27.88 -3.35
N ARG A 244 16.95 27.10 -2.39
CA ARG A 244 17.51 27.08 -1.02
C ARG A 244 17.57 25.65 -0.49
N GLN A 245 18.56 25.40 0.36
CA GLN A 245 18.73 24.17 1.12
C GLN A 245 18.51 24.44 2.60
N ILE A 246 17.87 23.49 3.27
CA ILE A 246 17.68 23.48 4.73
C ILE A 246 18.03 22.09 5.28
N ILE A 247 18.15 22.03 6.60
CA ILE A 247 18.31 20.78 7.33
C ILE A 247 17.03 20.53 8.12
N ILE A 248 16.47 19.33 7.99
CA ILE A 248 15.30 18.82 8.74
C ILE A 248 15.82 17.83 9.78
N LYS A 249 15.29 17.89 10.99
CA LYS A 249 15.64 17.00 12.10
C LYS A 249 14.58 15.93 12.31
N ALA A 250 14.98 14.80 12.88
CA ALA A 250 14.07 13.71 13.21
C ALA A 250 12.97 14.12 14.20
N GLU A 251 13.27 15.06 15.14
CA GLU A 251 12.26 15.59 16.07
C GLU A 251 11.11 16.27 15.34
N GLU A 252 11.40 17.05 14.30
CA GLU A 252 10.39 17.78 13.51
C GLU A 252 9.47 16.80 12.79
N VAL A 253 10.04 15.73 12.20
CA VAL A 253 9.27 14.69 11.50
C VAL A 253 8.39 13.92 12.48
N ARG A 254 8.89 13.60 13.67
CA ARG A 254 8.10 12.92 14.72
C ARG A 254 6.89 13.73 15.15
N GLU A 255 7.04 15.03 15.38
CA GLU A 255 5.91 15.90 15.74
C GLU A 255 4.81 15.89 14.68
N VAL A 256 5.20 15.95 13.41
CA VAL A 256 4.26 15.83 12.28
C VAL A 256 3.57 14.47 12.30
N LEU A 257 4.31 13.36 12.43
CA LEU A 257 3.75 12.01 12.40
C LEU A 257 2.82 11.73 13.57
N LEU A 258 3.15 12.16 14.79
CA LEU A 258 2.27 11.98 15.95
C LEU A 258 0.89 12.57 15.70
N SER A 259 0.81 13.76 15.09
CA SER A 259 -0.47 14.38 14.73
C SER A 259 -1.23 13.57 13.65
N CYS A 260 -0.52 12.89 12.75
CA CYS A 260 -1.11 12.02 11.75
C CYS A 260 -1.68 10.73 12.35
N PHE A 261 -1.10 10.24 13.44
CA PHE A 261 -1.52 9.00 14.09
C PHE A 261 -2.73 9.17 15.04
N ASP A 262 -3.12 10.39 15.43
CA ASP A 262 -4.30 10.62 16.28
C ASP A 262 -5.61 10.09 15.66
N PRO A 263 -5.93 10.34 14.37
CA PRO A 263 -7.09 9.73 13.75
C PRO A 263 -6.98 8.20 13.60
N ILE A 264 -5.78 7.66 13.31
CA ILE A 264 -5.52 6.22 13.24
C ILE A 264 -5.84 5.56 14.58
N LYS A 265 -5.38 6.14 15.70
CA LYS A 265 -5.73 5.73 17.06
C LYS A 265 -7.25 5.69 17.27
N SER A 266 -7.97 6.71 16.81
CA SER A 266 -9.42 6.79 16.99
C SER A 266 -10.15 5.66 16.27
N ILE A 267 -9.73 5.32 15.04
CA ILE A 267 -10.30 4.19 14.27
C ILE A 267 -9.93 2.85 14.89
N LEU A 268 -8.68 2.69 15.36
CA LEU A 268 -8.27 1.49 16.09
C LEU A 268 -9.19 1.19 17.27
N LEU A 269 -9.40 2.19 18.16
CA LEU A 269 -10.27 2.03 19.32
C LEU A 269 -11.72 1.73 18.92
N ALA A 270 -12.25 2.43 17.90
CA ALA A 270 -13.59 2.18 17.40
C ALA A 270 -13.74 0.77 16.78
N THR A 271 -12.69 0.25 16.15
CA THR A 271 -12.68 -1.12 15.60
C THR A 271 -12.71 -2.15 16.73
N LEU A 272 -11.88 -1.96 17.77
CA LEU A 272 -11.85 -2.85 18.93
C LEU A 272 -13.19 -2.83 19.69
N GLU A 273 -13.82 -1.66 19.86
CA GLU A 273 -15.11 -1.49 20.53
C GLU A 273 -16.26 -2.19 19.79
N GLU A 274 -16.23 -2.19 18.45
CA GLU A 274 -17.26 -2.81 17.61
C GLU A 274 -16.99 -4.31 17.37
N THR A 275 -15.82 -4.82 17.75
CA THR A 275 -15.49 -6.24 17.59
C THR A 275 -16.42 -7.12 18.45
N PRO A 276 -17.01 -8.19 17.89
CA PRO A 276 -17.82 -9.12 18.67
C PRO A 276 -17.07 -9.66 19.89
N PRO A 277 -17.72 -9.80 21.06
CA PRO A 277 -17.04 -10.13 22.33
C PRO A 277 -16.20 -11.41 22.28
N GLU A 278 -16.65 -12.46 21.60
CA GLU A 278 -15.89 -13.70 21.45
C GLU A 278 -14.59 -13.48 20.67
N LEU A 279 -14.68 -12.77 19.55
CA LEU A 279 -13.49 -12.44 18.74
C LEU A 279 -12.56 -11.46 19.47
N ALA A 280 -13.12 -10.50 20.22
CA ALA A 280 -12.33 -9.60 21.06
C ALA A 280 -11.55 -10.36 22.15
N GLY A 281 -12.12 -11.44 22.69
CA GLY A 281 -11.45 -12.33 23.61
C GLY A 281 -10.25 -13.01 22.95
N ASP A 282 -10.39 -13.49 21.73
CA ASP A 282 -9.32 -14.14 20.98
C ASP A 282 -8.12 -13.22 20.72
N LEU A 283 -8.36 -11.90 20.53
CA LEU A 283 -7.30 -10.92 20.26
C LEU A 283 -6.30 -10.79 21.41
N VAL A 284 -6.67 -11.17 22.63
CA VAL A 284 -5.75 -11.16 23.79
C VAL A 284 -4.57 -12.11 23.56
N ASP A 285 -4.85 -13.25 22.93
CA ASP A 285 -3.84 -14.27 22.64
C ASP A 285 -3.29 -14.14 21.20
N SER A 286 -4.15 -13.92 20.20
CA SER A 286 -3.74 -13.81 18.80
C SER A 286 -3.02 -12.49 18.48
N GLY A 287 -3.36 -11.41 19.21
CA GLY A 287 -2.77 -10.07 19.03
C GLY A 287 -3.23 -9.36 17.76
N ILE A 288 -2.51 -8.28 17.43
CA ILE A 288 -2.70 -7.46 16.22
C ILE A 288 -1.52 -7.69 15.28
N LEU A 289 -1.80 -8.07 14.04
CA LEU A 289 -0.81 -8.09 12.97
C LEU A 289 -0.71 -6.71 12.32
N LEU A 290 0.50 -6.15 12.23
CA LEU A 290 0.79 -4.96 11.43
C LEU A 290 1.39 -5.35 10.08
N THR A 291 0.87 -4.79 9.01
CA THR A 291 1.38 -4.92 7.65
C THR A 291 1.35 -3.57 6.92
N GLY A 292 1.78 -3.53 5.65
CA GLY A 292 1.94 -2.30 4.88
C GLY A 292 3.27 -1.58 5.11
N GLY A 293 3.67 -0.77 4.15
CA GLY A 293 4.98 -0.12 4.15
C GLY A 293 5.23 0.80 5.34
N CYS A 294 4.22 1.56 5.77
CA CYS A 294 4.32 2.51 6.87
C CYS A 294 4.27 1.85 8.26
N SER A 295 3.87 0.58 8.37
CA SER A 295 3.96 -0.18 9.62
C SER A 295 5.41 -0.36 10.10
N GLN A 296 6.38 -0.20 9.20
CA GLN A 296 7.82 -0.30 9.48
C GLN A 296 8.41 0.96 10.12
N ILE A 297 7.66 2.05 10.21
CA ILE A 297 8.14 3.26 10.90
C ILE A 297 8.47 2.88 12.34
N PRO A 298 9.73 3.14 12.80
CA PRO A 298 10.15 2.80 14.15
C PRO A 298 9.20 3.38 15.21
N GLY A 299 8.78 2.55 16.16
CA GLY A 299 7.87 2.94 17.25
C GLY A 299 6.39 2.83 16.93
N VAL A 300 5.97 2.51 15.70
CA VAL A 300 4.54 2.30 15.36
C VAL A 300 3.98 1.09 16.09
N LYS A 301 4.71 -0.02 16.10
CA LYS A 301 4.32 -1.24 16.82
C LYS A 301 4.09 -0.96 18.30
N GLU A 302 5.02 -0.29 18.95
CA GLU A 302 4.95 0.07 20.36
C GLU A 302 3.79 1.04 20.65
N TYR A 303 3.59 2.02 19.77
CA TYR A 303 2.48 2.98 19.87
C TYR A 303 1.12 2.29 19.78
N ILE A 304 0.93 1.39 18.83
CA ILE A 304 -0.32 0.62 18.68
C ILE A 304 -0.53 -0.31 19.89
N ALA A 305 0.53 -1.00 20.36
CA ALA A 305 0.46 -1.89 21.52
C ALA A 305 0.07 -1.13 22.81
N GLU A 306 0.60 0.07 23.00
CA GLU A 306 0.25 0.93 24.15
C GLU A 306 -1.24 1.33 24.13
N ILE A 307 -1.78 1.64 22.94
CA ILE A 307 -3.18 2.03 22.79
C ILE A 307 -4.12 0.85 22.96
N ALA A 308 -3.84 -0.25 22.26
CA ALA A 308 -4.72 -1.41 22.21
C ALA A 308 -4.66 -2.27 23.48
N GLN A 309 -3.56 -2.20 24.24
CA GLN A 309 -3.29 -3.01 25.43
C GLN A 309 -3.32 -4.52 25.15
N ILE A 310 -3.00 -4.91 23.91
CA ILE A 310 -2.85 -6.30 23.44
C ILE A 310 -1.55 -6.45 22.66
N PRO A 311 -1.02 -7.69 22.51
CA PRO A 311 0.22 -7.92 21.75
C PRO A 311 0.10 -7.42 20.30
N VAL A 312 1.19 -6.86 19.77
CA VAL A 312 1.28 -6.40 18.39
C VAL A 312 2.48 -7.03 17.70
N TYR A 313 2.28 -7.55 16.51
CA TYR A 313 3.31 -8.22 15.73
C TYR A 313 3.47 -7.51 14.38
N LEU A 314 4.70 -7.26 13.99
CA LEU A 314 5.00 -6.75 12.65
C LEU A 314 5.19 -7.93 11.71
N SER A 315 4.56 -7.88 10.54
CA SER A 315 4.80 -8.85 9.46
C SER A 315 6.29 -8.91 9.11
N GLU A 316 6.81 -10.10 8.82
CA GLU A 316 8.19 -10.25 8.30
C GLU A 316 8.32 -9.72 6.87
N VAL A 317 7.20 -9.58 6.16
CA VAL A 317 7.14 -9.16 4.74
C VAL A 317 6.10 -8.03 4.53
N PRO A 318 6.16 -6.94 5.29
CA PRO A 318 5.06 -5.97 5.35
C PRO A 318 4.74 -5.32 4.01
N ILE A 319 5.73 -5.11 3.14
CA ILE A 319 5.54 -4.50 1.81
C ILE A 319 4.95 -5.50 0.81
N THR A 320 5.24 -6.79 0.96
CA THR A 320 4.81 -7.84 0.02
C THR A 320 3.74 -8.75 0.57
N ALA A 321 3.22 -8.46 1.77
CA ALA A 321 2.25 -9.31 2.45
C ALA A 321 1.00 -9.57 1.57
N VAL A 322 0.46 -8.54 0.92
CA VAL A 322 -0.72 -8.66 0.06
C VAL A 322 -0.44 -9.56 -1.14
N ILE A 323 0.65 -9.31 -1.88
CA ILE A 323 0.98 -10.12 -3.05
C ILE A 323 1.37 -11.56 -2.67
N ASP A 324 2.02 -11.77 -1.53
CA ASP A 324 2.31 -13.12 -1.02
C ASP A 324 1.03 -13.85 -0.57
N GLY A 325 0.03 -13.12 -0.08
CA GLY A 325 -1.31 -13.63 0.16
C GLY A 325 -2.01 -14.05 -1.14
N CYS A 326 -2.04 -13.19 -2.13
CA CYS A 326 -2.58 -13.50 -3.45
C CYS A 326 -1.92 -14.76 -4.05
N LYS A 327 -0.60 -14.90 -3.90
CA LYS A 327 0.13 -16.11 -4.30
C LYS A 327 -0.33 -17.38 -3.57
N LYS A 328 -0.64 -17.30 -2.27
CA LYS A 328 -1.19 -18.42 -1.51
C LYS A 328 -2.60 -18.74 -1.98
N MET A 329 -3.47 -17.75 -2.13
CA MET A 329 -4.85 -17.90 -2.58
C MET A 329 -4.97 -18.49 -4.00
N LEU A 330 -4.10 -18.09 -4.93
CA LEU A 330 -4.06 -18.67 -6.28
C LEU A 330 -3.76 -20.17 -6.28
N LYS A 331 -3.07 -20.68 -5.27
CA LYS A 331 -2.76 -22.11 -5.09
C LYS A 331 -3.84 -22.89 -4.36
N MET A 332 -4.73 -22.19 -3.64
CA MET A 332 -5.84 -22.82 -2.94
C MET A 332 -6.89 -23.23 -3.97
N THR A 333 -7.21 -24.51 -4.01
CA THR A 333 -8.36 -25.00 -4.77
C THR A 333 -9.64 -24.69 -4.01
N ASN A 334 -10.75 -24.41 -4.71
CA ASN A 334 -12.07 -24.07 -4.13
C ASN A 334 -12.60 -25.05 -3.04
N ARG A 335 -11.87 -26.10 -2.71
CA ARG A 335 -12.21 -27.08 -1.68
C ARG A 335 -11.86 -26.63 -0.25
N HIS A 336 -11.02 -25.62 -0.05
CA HIS A 336 -10.64 -25.20 1.29
C HIS A 336 -11.54 -24.12 1.90
N PHE A 337 -12.40 -23.49 1.11
CA PHE A 337 -13.33 -22.48 1.62
C PHE A 337 -14.54 -23.04 2.40
N TYR A 338 -14.85 -24.35 2.31
CA TYR A 338 -16.07 -24.93 2.92
C TYR A 338 -15.92 -26.37 3.42
N SER A 339 -14.73 -26.96 3.56
CA SER A 339 -14.60 -28.41 3.75
C SER A 339 -14.20 -28.90 5.15
N GLU A 340 -14.13 -28.03 6.15
CA GLU A 340 -13.82 -28.45 7.54
C GLU A 340 -14.77 -27.85 8.60
N ILE A 341 -16.02 -27.53 8.24
CA ILE A 341 -17.08 -27.25 9.22
C ILE A 341 -17.95 -28.49 9.38
#